data_8c8a49a978117290ce7e20ff1400e19b
#
_entry.id   8c8a49a978117290ce7e20ff1400e19b
#
_cell.length_a   1.000
_cell.length_b   1.000
_cell.length_c   1.000
_cell.angle_alpha   90.00
_cell.angle_beta   90.00
_cell.angle_gamma   90.00
#
_symmetry.space_group_name_H-M   'P 1'
#
loop_
_entity.id
_entity.type
_entity.pdbx_description
1 polymer ?
#
loop_
_entity_poly.entity_id
_entity_poly.type
_entity_poly.pdbx_seq_one_letter_code
_entity_poly.pdbx_strand_id
1 'polypeptide(L)'
;LEIISAKLIEAGVNISEGEDSVRVWVNDDTKFKHINFIAMPYPGFPTDMQPQLVTFLTTIEGTSMAREGVWDNRFRYVNELKRMGADIRVEGKLAIIDGVNSLIGAHVKATDLRAGAAMIIAGLMAEGTTEITDIYHIDRGYENFEEKFVNLGGSIERVQVVDDLLD
;
A
#
# COMPACT_ATOMS: atom_id res chain seq x y z
N LEU A 1 -4.55 2.38 17.02
CA LEU A 1 -4.01 2.99 15.80
C LEU A 1 -2.74 3.82 16.03
N GLU A 2 -2.41 4.18 17.27
CA GLU A 2 -1.33 5.11 17.64
C GLU A 2 0.01 4.88 16.92
N ILE A 3 0.47 3.65 16.84
CA ILE A 3 1.76 3.34 16.19
C ILE A 3 1.72 3.58 14.67
N ILE A 4 0.56 3.38 14.03
CA ILE A 4 0.37 3.63 12.60
C ILE A 4 0.34 5.13 12.35
N SER A 5 -0.47 5.86 13.12
CA SER A 5 -0.52 7.33 13.07
C SER A 5 0.84 7.95 13.32
N ALA A 6 1.59 7.46 14.33
CA ALA A 6 2.93 7.95 14.63
C ALA A 6 3.89 7.80 13.44
N LYS A 7 3.86 6.66 12.74
CA LYS A 7 4.71 6.42 11.55
C LYS A 7 4.29 7.27 10.36
N LEU A 8 3.01 7.49 10.15
CA LEU A 8 2.52 8.37 9.10
C LEU A 8 2.86 9.84 9.39
N ILE A 9 2.76 10.29 10.66
CA ILE A 9 3.20 11.63 11.09
C ILE A 9 4.72 11.80 10.87
N GLU A 10 5.51 10.79 11.22
CA GLU A 10 6.97 10.79 10.96
C GLU A 10 7.26 10.95 9.46
N ALA A 11 6.45 10.33 8.60
CA ALA A 11 6.52 10.45 7.16
C ALA A 11 5.96 11.78 6.60
N GLY A 12 5.48 12.69 7.47
CA GLY A 12 5.01 14.02 7.09
C GLY A 12 3.51 14.11 6.79
N VAL A 13 2.74 13.06 7.08
CA VAL A 13 1.27 13.09 6.92
C VAL A 13 0.65 13.90 8.05
N ASN A 14 -0.30 14.79 7.73
CA ASN A 14 -1.04 15.52 8.75
C ASN A 14 -2.14 14.62 9.33
N ILE A 15 -2.07 14.35 10.62
CA ILE A 15 -3.03 13.50 11.33
C ILE A 15 -3.44 14.18 12.63
N SER A 16 -4.72 14.11 12.95
CA SER A 16 -5.27 14.49 14.24
C SER A 16 -6.16 13.36 14.73
N GLU A 17 -5.88 12.86 15.92
CA GLU A 17 -6.67 11.83 16.59
C GLU A 17 -7.66 12.48 17.56
N GLY A 18 -8.93 12.13 17.44
CA GLY A 18 -9.99 12.42 18.39
C GLY A 18 -10.35 11.19 19.22
N GLU A 19 -11.35 11.30 20.08
CA GLU A 19 -11.80 10.19 20.93
C GLU A 19 -12.28 9.00 20.09
N ASP A 20 -13.12 9.25 19.06
CA ASP A 20 -13.71 8.22 18.19
C ASP A 20 -13.39 8.44 16.70
N SER A 21 -12.40 9.27 16.38
CA SER A 21 -12.11 9.64 15.00
C SER A 21 -10.64 9.89 14.76
N VAL A 22 -10.22 9.67 13.51
CA VAL A 22 -8.90 10.07 13.01
C VAL A 22 -9.14 10.95 11.78
N ARG A 23 -8.60 12.14 11.78
CA ARG A 23 -8.60 13.03 10.62
C ARG A 23 -7.24 13.01 9.97
N VAL A 24 -7.24 12.76 8.66
CA VAL A 24 -6.04 12.80 7.81
C VAL A 24 -6.27 13.84 6.72
N TRP A 25 -5.27 14.68 6.45
CA TRP A 25 -5.37 15.65 5.37
C TRP A 25 -4.00 15.95 4.75
N VAL A 26 -4.05 16.46 3.52
CA VAL A 26 -2.90 16.95 2.75
C VAL A 26 -3.24 18.37 2.30
N ASN A 27 -2.25 19.25 2.30
CA ASN A 27 -2.32 20.62 1.78
C ASN A 27 -1.04 20.92 0.99
N ASP A 28 -0.98 22.08 0.36
CA ASP A 28 0.16 22.50 -0.49
C ASP A 28 1.50 22.57 0.26
N ASP A 29 1.45 22.76 1.58
CA ASP A 29 2.64 22.80 2.45
C ASP A 29 3.07 21.42 2.97
N THR A 30 2.28 20.37 2.70
CA THR A 30 2.58 19.01 3.17
C THR A 30 3.83 18.49 2.47
N LYS A 31 4.85 18.15 3.25
CA LYS A 31 6.11 17.57 2.75
C LYS A 31 6.27 16.17 3.32
N PHE A 32 6.17 15.21 2.45
CA PHE A 32 6.45 13.82 2.82
C PHE A 32 7.95 13.57 2.97
N LYS A 33 8.29 12.61 3.81
CA LYS A 33 9.68 12.24 4.14
C LYS A 33 9.83 10.73 4.11
N HIS A 34 10.96 10.26 3.63
CA HIS A 34 11.35 8.88 3.80
C HIS A 34 11.52 8.53 5.28
N ILE A 35 11.14 7.33 5.66
CA ILE A 35 11.20 6.83 7.04
C ILE A 35 11.71 5.39 7.07
N ASN A 36 12.17 4.98 8.25
CA ASN A 36 12.51 3.60 8.51
C ASN A 36 11.56 3.01 9.54
N PHE A 37 11.18 1.74 9.37
CA PHE A 37 10.37 1.06 10.35
C PHE A 37 10.65 -0.45 10.40
N ILE A 38 10.24 -1.05 11.52
CA ILE A 38 10.33 -2.49 11.75
C ILE A 38 8.93 -2.98 12.11
N ALA A 39 8.39 -3.92 11.32
CA ALA A 39 7.20 -4.65 11.70
C ALA A 39 7.53 -5.63 12.82
N MET A 40 6.81 -5.54 13.94
CA MET A 40 7.02 -6.34 15.14
C MET A 40 5.67 -6.70 15.79
N PRO A 41 5.64 -7.74 16.64
CA PRO A 41 4.49 -7.98 17.48
C PRO A 41 4.11 -6.75 18.32
N TYR A 42 2.82 -6.69 18.71
CA TYR A 42 2.33 -5.62 19.60
C TYR A 42 3.26 -5.43 20.83
N PRO A 43 3.60 -4.19 21.21
CA PRO A 43 3.08 -2.91 20.72
C PRO A 43 3.86 -2.29 19.53
N GLY A 44 4.62 -3.08 18.76
CA GLY A 44 5.33 -2.60 17.58
C GLY A 44 4.41 -2.31 16.38
N PHE A 45 5.03 -1.88 15.26
CA PHE A 45 4.30 -1.62 14.03
C PHE A 45 3.74 -2.94 13.47
N PRO A 46 2.42 -3.03 13.21
CA PRO A 46 1.79 -4.29 12.80
C PRO A 46 2.23 -4.73 11.41
N THR A 47 2.61 -6.00 11.27
CA THR A 47 2.98 -6.60 9.99
C THR A 47 1.84 -6.51 8.94
N ASP A 48 0.58 -6.46 9.37
CA ASP A 48 -0.58 -6.33 8.49
C ASP A 48 -0.68 -4.97 7.80
N MET A 49 -0.02 -3.94 8.32
CA MET A 49 0.06 -2.61 7.71
C MET A 49 1.38 -2.35 6.98
N GLN A 50 2.30 -3.31 7.02
CA GLN A 50 3.61 -3.19 6.39
C GLN A 50 3.50 -3.04 4.85
N PRO A 51 2.70 -3.84 4.10
CA PRO A 51 2.60 -3.67 2.65
C PRO A 51 2.04 -2.31 2.23
N GLN A 52 1.04 -1.79 2.94
CA GLN A 52 0.43 -0.51 2.66
C GLN A 52 1.40 0.65 2.91
N LEU A 53 2.15 0.60 4.02
CA LEU A 53 3.15 1.63 4.32
C LEU A 53 4.31 1.59 3.33
N VAL A 54 4.81 0.40 2.95
CA VAL A 54 5.83 0.25 1.89
C VAL A 54 5.33 0.85 0.58
N THR A 55 4.08 0.57 0.19
CA THR A 55 3.48 1.15 -1.03
C THR A 55 3.47 2.67 -0.98
N PHE A 56 3.03 3.27 0.12
CA PHE A 56 3.06 4.72 0.31
C PHE A 56 4.48 5.30 0.14
N LEU A 57 5.50 4.62 0.67
CA LEU A 57 6.89 5.07 0.62
C LEU A 57 7.52 4.98 -0.78
N THR A 58 6.92 4.24 -1.72
CA THR A 58 7.49 4.09 -3.08
C THR A 58 7.60 5.39 -3.87
N THR A 59 6.79 6.40 -3.54
CA THR A 59 6.79 7.71 -4.23
C THR A 59 7.32 8.84 -3.35
N ILE A 60 7.91 8.53 -2.21
CA ILE A 60 8.49 9.52 -1.30
C ILE A 60 9.98 9.67 -1.59
N GLU A 61 10.42 10.88 -1.89
CA GLU A 61 11.82 11.18 -2.18
C GLU A 61 12.78 10.71 -1.09
N GLY A 62 13.86 10.04 -1.49
CA GLY A 62 14.87 9.48 -0.61
C GLY A 62 14.72 7.96 -0.43
N THR A 63 15.50 7.39 0.47
CA THR A 63 15.56 5.95 0.73
C THR A 63 14.91 5.61 2.06
N SER A 64 13.90 4.76 2.01
CA SER A 64 13.24 4.19 3.19
C SER A 64 13.66 2.74 3.40
N MET A 65 13.64 2.28 4.65
CA MET A 65 13.92 0.88 4.98
C MET A 65 12.75 0.29 5.79
N ALA A 66 12.24 -0.84 5.33
CA ALA A 66 11.21 -1.61 6.01
C ALA A 66 11.76 -2.99 6.40
N ARG A 67 11.79 -3.29 7.69
CA ARG A 67 12.20 -4.61 8.19
C ARG A 67 10.99 -5.40 8.66
N GLU A 68 10.92 -6.66 8.25
CA GLU A 68 9.88 -7.59 8.71
C GLU A 68 10.42 -8.43 9.87
N GLY A 69 9.80 -8.30 11.03
CA GLY A 69 10.19 -9.00 12.25
C GLY A 69 9.27 -10.16 12.66
N VAL A 70 8.14 -10.34 11.95
CA VAL A 70 7.09 -11.31 12.32
C VAL A 70 7.07 -12.50 11.36
N TRP A 71 6.97 -12.24 10.06
CA TRP A 71 6.76 -13.27 9.05
C TRP A 71 7.95 -13.48 8.13
N ASP A 72 8.15 -14.70 7.71
CA ASP A 72 9.04 -15.02 6.60
C ASP A 72 8.34 -14.76 5.26
N ASN A 73 9.09 -14.34 4.24
CA ASN A 73 8.59 -14.10 2.88
C ASN A 73 7.43 -13.10 2.77
N ARG A 74 7.32 -12.11 3.67
CA ARG A 74 6.25 -11.10 3.64
C ARG A 74 6.32 -10.18 2.41
N PHE A 75 7.50 -9.99 1.81
CA PHE A 75 7.74 -9.07 0.70
C PHE A 75 7.38 -9.62 -0.69
N ARG A 76 6.57 -10.67 -0.80
CA ARG A 76 6.17 -11.27 -2.09
C ARG A 76 5.46 -10.26 -3.00
N TYR A 77 4.67 -9.35 -2.45
CA TYR A 77 3.97 -8.28 -3.16
C TYR A 77 4.91 -7.25 -3.81
N VAL A 78 6.15 -7.15 -3.39
CA VAL A 78 7.15 -6.23 -3.97
C VAL A 78 7.35 -6.46 -5.47
N ASN A 79 7.23 -7.71 -5.93
CA ASN A 79 7.33 -8.00 -7.36
C ASN A 79 6.21 -7.32 -8.17
N GLU A 80 5.03 -7.20 -7.59
CA GLU A 80 3.91 -6.51 -8.22
C GLU A 80 4.13 -4.99 -8.21
N LEU A 81 4.64 -4.41 -7.12
CA LEU A 81 5.03 -2.99 -7.08
C LEU A 81 6.14 -2.67 -8.10
N LYS A 82 7.10 -3.57 -8.31
CA LYS A 82 8.13 -3.41 -9.34
C LYS A 82 7.55 -3.40 -10.75
N ARG A 83 6.48 -4.15 -11.03
CA ARG A 83 5.75 -4.08 -12.31
C ARG A 83 5.15 -2.69 -12.54
N MET A 84 4.82 -1.98 -11.47
CA MET A 84 4.31 -0.61 -11.48
C MET A 84 5.44 0.43 -11.47
N GLY A 85 6.70 0.03 -11.59
CA GLY A 85 7.85 0.94 -11.64
C GLY A 85 8.47 1.30 -10.29
N ALA A 86 8.07 0.68 -9.19
CA ALA A 86 8.70 0.92 -7.89
C ALA A 86 10.15 0.42 -7.85
N ASP A 87 11.04 1.20 -7.26
CA ASP A 87 12.43 0.82 -7.00
C ASP A 87 12.58 0.29 -5.57
N ILE A 88 12.49 -1.04 -5.44
CA ILE A 88 12.58 -1.74 -4.16
C ILE A 88 13.55 -2.90 -4.28
N ARG A 89 14.50 -2.99 -3.36
CA ARG A 89 15.39 -4.15 -3.19
C ARG A 89 15.03 -4.89 -1.92
N VAL A 90 14.97 -6.21 -1.99
CA VAL A 90 14.66 -7.06 -0.83
C VAL A 90 15.86 -7.95 -0.53
N GLU A 91 16.37 -7.85 0.69
CA GLU A 91 17.47 -8.63 1.22
C GLU A 91 17.01 -9.37 2.49
N GLY A 92 16.59 -10.62 2.32
CA GLY A 92 16.03 -11.41 3.42
C GLY A 92 14.75 -10.76 3.98
N LYS A 93 14.83 -10.28 5.22
CA LYS A 93 13.71 -9.60 5.90
C LYS A 93 13.78 -8.06 5.81
N LEU A 94 14.58 -7.50 4.95
CA LEU A 94 14.75 -6.06 4.76
C LEU A 94 14.34 -5.68 3.35
N ALA A 95 13.44 -4.70 3.21
CA ALA A 95 13.16 -4.00 1.97
C ALA A 95 13.81 -2.61 2.03
N ILE A 96 14.52 -2.26 0.98
CA ILE A 96 15.11 -0.94 0.75
C ILE A 96 14.29 -0.32 -0.38
N ILE A 97 13.65 0.81 -0.12
CA ILE A 97 12.70 1.48 -1.00
C ILE A 97 13.31 2.82 -1.40
N ASP A 98 13.68 2.97 -2.65
CA ASP A 98 14.11 4.24 -3.21
C ASP A 98 12.90 4.90 -3.90
N GLY A 99 12.55 6.11 -3.45
CA GLY A 99 11.36 6.81 -3.93
C GLY A 99 11.45 7.17 -5.41
N VAL A 100 10.40 6.86 -6.17
CA VAL A 100 10.26 7.22 -7.58
C VAL A 100 9.26 8.38 -7.74
N ASN A 101 9.30 9.09 -8.86
CA ASN A 101 8.41 10.22 -9.09
C ASN A 101 6.93 9.82 -9.14
N SER A 102 6.63 8.69 -9.78
CA SER A 102 5.27 8.12 -9.86
C SER A 102 5.34 6.62 -10.10
N LEU A 103 4.28 5.92 -9.70
CA LEU A 103 4.01 4.56 -10.16
C LEU A 103 3.25 4.63 -11.49
N ILE A 104 3.32 3.56 -12.28
CA ILE A 104 2.65 3.44 -13.58
C ILE A 104 1.62 2.32 -13.48
N GLY A 105 0.45 2.54 -14.07
CA GLY A 105 -0.61 1.54 -14.17
C GLY A 105 -0.12 0.25 -14.84
N ALA A 106 -0.47 -0.89 -14.28
CA ALA A 106 -0.03 -2.19 -14.74
C ALA A 106 -1.05 -3.31 -14.39
N HIS A 107 -0.88 -4.47 -15.01
CA HIS A 107 -1.58 -5.68 -14.59
C HIS A 107 -0.82 -6.31 -13.40
N VAL A 108 -1.46 -6.35 -12.25
CA VAL A 108 -0.91 -6.88 -11.00
C VAL A 108 -1.87 -7.86 -10.33
N LYS A 109 -1.36 -8.63 -9.39
CA LYS A 109 -2.13 -9.65 -8.67
C LYS A 109 -2.24 -9.36 -7.18
N ALA A 110 -3.40 -9.60 -6.62
CA ALA A 110 -3.58 -9.68 -5.17
C ALA A 110 -3.02 -11.03 -4.69
N THR A 111 -1.78 -11.06 -4.22
CA THR A 111 -1.12 -12.32 -3.80
C THR A 111 -1.60 -12.83 -2.45
N ASP A 112 -2.17 -11.97 -1.64
CA ASP A 112 -2.84 -12.24 -0.37
C ASP A 112 -3.72 -11.05 0.03
N LEU A 113 -4.43 -11.15 1.16
CA LEU A 113 -5.34 -10.12 1.64
C LEU A 113 -4.68 -8.74 1.81
N ARG A 114 -3.51 -8.68 2.44
CA ARG A 114 -2.80 -7.41 2.75
C ARG A 114 -2.08 -6.87 1.53
N ALA A 115 -1.50 -7.76 0.75
CA ALA A 115 -0.93 -7.42 -0.55
C ALA A 115 -1.99 -6.86 -1.51
N GLY A 116 -3.18 -7.46 -1.55
CA GLY A 116 -4.30 -6.95 -2.34
C GLY A 116 -4.68 -5.52 -1.98
N ALA A 117 -4.82 -5.22 -0.69
CA ALA A 117 -5.06 -3.86 -0.23
C ALA A 117 -3.95 -2.89 -0.63
N ALA A 118 -2.68 -3.32 -0.54
CA ALA A 118 -1.54 -2.53 -0.98
C ALA A 118 -1.56 -2.26 -2.49
N MET A 119 -1.96 -3.25 -3.32
CA MET A 119 -2.09 -3.07 -4.78
C MET A 119 -3.20 -2.08 -5.15
N ILE A 120 -4.31 -2.05 -4.41
CA ILE A 120 -5.35 -1.04 -4.63
C ILE A 120 -4.82 0.36 -4.31
N ILE A 121 -4.12 0.53 -3.20
CA ILE A 121 -3.49 1.81 -2.87
C ILE A 121 -2.48 2.21 -3.97
N ALA A 122 -1.63 1.27 -4.41
CA ALA A 122 -0.68 1.51 -5.50
C ALA A 122 -1.39 1.94 -6.80
N GLY A 123 -2.50 1.27 -7.16
CA GLY A 123 -3.30 1.62 -8.34
C GLY A 123 -3.91 3.02 -8.27
N LEU A 124 -4.37 3.44 -7.08
CA LEU A 124 -4.90 4.79 -6.86
C LEU A 124 -3.81 5.88 -6.88
N MET A 125 -2.55 5.50 -6.61
CA MET A 125 -1.39 6.40 -6.66
C MET A 125 -0.75 6.47 -8.05
N ALA A 126 -1.00 5.48 -8.92
CA ALA A 126 -0.32 5.32 -10.20
C ALA A 126 -0.89 6.22 -11.30
N GLU A 127 -0.05 6.58 -12.26
CA GLU A 127 -0.48 7.19 -13.51
C GLU A 127 -1.01 6.11 -14.47
N GLY A 128 -2.19 6.35 -15.05
CA GLY A 128 -2.85 5.40 -15.94
C GLY A 128 -3.77 4.43 -15.21
N THR A 129 -4.05 3.29 -15.83
CA THR A 129 -4.97 2.28 -15.29
C THR A 129 -4.22 1.08 -14.74
N THR A 130 -4.57 0.67 -13.53
CA THR A 130 -4.08 -0.57 -12.92
C THR A 130 -5.19 -1.61 -12.88
N GLU A 131 -4.92 -2.78 -13.42
CA GLU A 131 -5.82 -3.92 -13.36
C GLU A 131 -5.33 -4.91 -12.29
N ILE A 132 -6.20 -5.22 -11.33
CA ILE A 132 -5.86 -6.11 -10.21
C ILE A 132 -6.67 -7.40 -10.34
N THR A 133 -5.97 -8.51 -10.47
CA THR A 133 -6.58 -9.86 -10.52
C THR A 133 -6.46 -10.58 -9.18
N ASP A 134 -7.06 -11.78 -9.08
CA ASP A 134 -7.09 -12.60 -7.86
C ASP A 134 -7.74 -11.89 -6.66
N ILE A 135 -8.72 -11.00 -6.93
CA ILE A 135 -9.37 -10.14 -5.93
C ILE A 135 -10.18 -10.89 -4.86
N TYR A 136 -10.42 -12.19 -5.04
CA TYR A 136 -11.02 -13.05 -4.00
C TYR A 136 -10.22 -13.01 -2.68
N HIS A 137 -8.93 -12.72 -2.74
CA HIS A 137 -8.11 -12.49 -1.55
C HIS A 137 -8.55 -11.25 -0.78
N ILE A 138 -9.03 -10.22 -1.49
CA ILE A 138 -9.52 -8.97 -0.92
C ILE A 138 -10.93 -9.18 -0.37
N ASP A 139 -11.80 -9.80 -1.16
CA ASP A 139 -13.22 -9.98 -0.85
C ASP A 139 -13.46 -10.76 0.44
N ARG A 140 -12.59 -11.71 0.77
CA ARG A 140 -12.73 -12.51 1.99
C ARG A 140 -12.51 -11.74 3.29
N GLY A 141 -11.95 -10.53 3.26
CA GLY A 141 -11.59 -9.79 4.47
C GLY A 141 -11.92 -8.30 4.45
N TYR A 142 -12.34 -7.75 3.32
CA TYR A 142 -12.76 -6.35 3.19
C TYR A 142 -14.15 -6.29 2.54
N GLU A 143 -15.12 -5.78 3.28
CA GLU A 143 -16.49 -5.60 2.82
C GLU A 143 -16.60 -4.33 1.96
N ASN A 144 -17.21 -4.45 0.77
CA ASN A 144 -17.51 -3.33 -0.14
C ASN A 144 -16.31 -2.39 -0.34
N PHE A 145 -15.16 -2.97 -0.66
CA PHE A 145 -13.89 -2.25 -0.68
C PHE A 145 -13.91 -1.13 -1.72
N GLU A 146 -14.36 -1.41 -2.93
CA GLU A 146 -14.45 -0.45 -4.03
C GLU A 146 -15.37 0.72 -3.67
N GLU A 147 -16.54 0.46 -3.07
CA GLU A 147 -17.50 1.49 -2.68
C GLU A 147 -16.90 2.47 -1.65
N LYS A 148 -16.13 1.94 -0.69
CA LYS A 148 -15.45 2.77 0.32
C LYS A 148 -14.44 3.73 -0.31
N PHE A 149 -13.67 3.27 -1.30
CA PHE A 149 -12.72 4.13 -2.00
C PHE A 149 -13.38 5.12 -2.95
N VAL A 150 -14.47 4.74 -3.64
CA VAL A 150 -15.29 5.67 -4.43
C VAL A 150 -15.85 6.79 -3.55
N ASN A 151 -16.35 6.46 -2.36
CA ASN A 151 -16.86 7.45 -1.40
C ASN A 151 -15.77 8.41 -0.89
N LEU A 152 -14.50 8.01 -0.93
CA LEU A 152 -13.34 8.86 -0.64
C LEU A 152 -12.85 9.65 -1.85
N GLY A 153 -13.50 9.53 -3.02
CA GLY A 153 -13.12 10.21 -4.26
C GLY A 153 -12.15 9.41 -5.14
N GLY A 154 -11.87 8.15 -4.82
CA GLY A 154 -11.02 7.27 -5.63
C GLY A 154 -11.74 6.82 -6.91
N SER A 155 -11.00 6.71 -8.02
CA SER A 155 -11.49 6.12 -9.25
C SER A 155 -11.17 4.64 -9.28
N ILE A 156 -12.14 3.82 -8.93
CA ILE A 156 -12.02 2.36 -8.85
C ILE A 156 -13.34 1.72 -9.24
N GLU A 157 -13.28 0.64 -10.00
CA GLU A 157 -14.45 -0.14 -10.39
C GLU A 157 -14.15 -1.63 -10.38
N ARG A 158 -15.17 -2.45 -10.19
CA ARG A 158 -15.11 -3.89 -10.32
C ARG A 158 -15.58 -4.30 -11.70
N VAL A 159 -14.73 -4.99 -12.44
CA VAL A 159 -15.01 -5.48 -13.79
C VAL A 159 -15.17 -7.00 -13.74
N GLN A 160 -16.23 -7.51 -14.36
CA GLN A 160 -16.36 -8.95 -14.64
C GLN A 160 -15.67 -9.25 -15.96
N VAL A 161 -14.61 -10.05 -15.91
CA VAL A 161 -14.04 -10.60 -17.13
C VAL A 161 -14.90 -11.79 -17.54
N VAL A 162 -15.64 -11.64 -18.64
CA VAL A 162 -16.30 -12.77 -19.28
C VAL A 162 -15.22 -13.48 -20.09
N ASP A 163 -14.87 -14.70 -19.71
CA ASP A 163 -14.03 -15.58 -20.54
C ASP A 163 -14.82 -15.98 -21.80
N ASP A 164 -14.75 -15.15 -22.83
CA ASP A 164 -15.27 -15.47 -24.17
C ASP A 164 -14.32 -16.41 -24.95
N LEU A 165 -13.74 -17.39 -24.30
CA LEU A 165 -12.88 -18.37 -24.95
C LEU A 165 -13.28 -19.79 -24.57
N LEU A 166 -14.44 -20.24 -25.05
CA LEU A 166 -14.73 -21.63 -25.33
C LEU A 166 -15.77 -21.71 -26.47
N ASP A 167 -15.28 -21.53 -27.71
CA ASP A 167 -15.85 -22.14 -28.90
C ASP A 167 -14.72 -22.83 -29.71
#